data_91c361dcbdb93f90ade723fb8470bcc5
#
_entry.id   91c361dcbdb93f90ade723fb8470bcc5
#
_cell.length_a   1.000
_cell.length_b   1.000
_cell.length_c   1.000
_cell.angle_alpha   90.00
_cell.angle_beta   90.00
_cell.angle_gamma   90.00
#
_symmetry.space_group_name_H-M   'P 1'
#
loop_
_entity.id
_entity.type
_entity.pdbx_description
1 polymer ?
#
loop_
_entity_poly.entity_id
_entity_poly.type
_entity_poly.pdbx_seq_one_letter_code
_entity_poly.pdbx_strand_id
1 'polypeptide(L)'
;DASPNTIDELLSAEVILCAGFVAKENQVIRLKLKQAAKNGAKVVLVNPEGYEQDHMSFVYKTVTTDNSLGFFKAVAKALVEMGKGADKEGFDAFKASVDGATVCEEAKAVAELYANAKKAMIVFQQNVVSVEAAELLSDIAVVSGHIGKARDGILMLRAKNNSQGLVDMGITAGAEALEGVKALMVFGEDPDTELLKNLVFLMVCDTHMTETAKLADVVIPGTGFASTYGTFTNTERRLQPV
;
A
#
# COMPACT_ATOMS: atom_id res chain seq x y z
N ASP A 1 9.43 3.91 3.42
CA ASP A 1 10.27 2.87 2.81
C ASP A 1 9.85 1.46 3.17
N ALA A 2 9.52 1.15 4.42
CA ALA A 2 9.12 -0.17 4.85
C ALA A 2 8.11 -0.10 5.98
N SER A 3 7.28 -1.14 6.08
CA SER A 3 6.34 -1.26 7.18
C SER A 3 7.08 -1.60 8.48
N PRO A 4 6.82 -0.87 9.57
CA PRO A 4 7.41 -1.19 10.87
C PRO A 4 6.76 -2.40 11.53
N ASN A 5 5.62 -2.87 11.00
CA ASN A 5 4.78 -3.90 11.58
C ASN A 5 4.83 -5.21 10.78
N THR A 6 4.60 -6.30 11.47
CA THR A 6 4.42 -7.61 10.86
C THR A 6 2.96 -7.85 10.46
N ILE A 7 2.76 -8.76 9.50
CA ILE A 7 1.41 -9.16 9.06
C ILE A 7 0.62 -9.81 10.22
N ASP A 8 1.30 -10.53 11.10
CA ASP A 8 0.66 -11.20 12.25
C ASP A 8 0.16 -10.22 13.32
N GLU A 9 0.72 -9.03 13.40
CA GLU A 9 0.27 -8.00 14.34
C GLU A 9 -1.15 -7.50 14.06
N LEU A 10 -1.66 -7.68 12.83
CA LEU A 10 -3.08 -7.45 12.50
C LEU A 10 -4.03 -8.22 13.43
N LEU A 11 -3.63 -9.42 13.88
CA LEU A 11 -4.48 -10.29 14.71
C LEU A 11 -4.76 -9.74 16.11
N SER A 12 -4.00 -8.77 16.56
CA SER A 12 -4.14 -8.15 17.89
C SER A 12 -4.55 -6.69 17.84
N ALA A 13 -4.80 -6.11 16.66
CA ALA A 13 -5.36 -4.78 16.50
C ALA A 13 -6.84 -4.76 16.90
N GLU A 14 -7.29 -3.66 17.50
CA GLU A 14 -8.71 -3.39 17.81
C GLU A 14 -9.42 -2.74 16.63
N VAL A 15 -8.68 -1.90 15.88
CA VAL A 15 -9.16 -1.23 14.67
C VAL A 15 -8.13 -1.39 13.56
N ILE A 16 -8.60 -1.73 12.36
CA ILE A 16 -7.77 -1.81 11.16
C ILE A 16 -8.42 -0.97 10.08
N LEU A 17 -7.74 0.11 9.67
CA LEU A 17 -8.15 0.97 8.57
C LEU A 17 -7.44 0.51 7.30
N CYS A 18 -8.21 0.05 6.32
CA CYS A 18 -7.69 -0.44 5.04
C CYS A 18 -7.98 0.58 3.93
N ALA A 19 -6.96 0.98 3.17
CA ALA A 19 -7.09 1.86 2.01
C ALA A 19 -6.72 1.13 0.71
N GLY A 20 -7.64 1.14 -0.25
CA GLY A 20 -7.52 0.40 -1.52
C GLY A 20 -8.13 -1.00 -1.46
N PHE A 21 -7.82 -1.84 -2.46
CA PHE A 21 -8.39 -3.18 -2.63
C PHE A 21 -7.69 -4.26 -1.78
N VAL A 22 -7.27 -3.88 -0.57
CA VAL A 22 -6.46 -4.71 0.34
C VAL A 22 -7.00 -6.13 0.48
N ALA A 23 -8.29 -6.27 0.77
CA ALA A 23 -8.89 -7.57 1.02
C ALA A 23 -9.19 -8.36 -0.26
N LYS A 24 -9.31 -7.71 -1.42
CA LYS A 24 -9.56 -8.35 -2.71
C LYS A 24 -8.29 -8.92 -3.33
N GLU A 25 -7.25 -8.11 -3.39
CA GLU A 25 -6.03 -8.45 -4.11
C GLU A 25 -5.01 -9.22 -3.26
N ASN A 26 -5.07 -9.08 -1.93
CA ASN A 26 -4.10 -9.69 -1.02
C ASN A 26 -4.77 -10.76 -0.16
N GLN A 27 -4.86 -12.00 -0.67
CA GLN A 27 -5.60 -13.09 -0.03
C GLN A 27 -5.07 -13.46 1.37
N VAL A 28 -3.76 -13.43 1.58
CA VAL A 28 -3.16 -13.68 2.91
C VAL A 28 -3.61 -12.59 3.90
N ILE A 29 -3.55 -11.34 3.49
CA ILE A 29 -4.02 -10.21 4.32
C ILE A 29 -5.53 -10.34 4.59
N ARG A 30 -6.34 -10.69 3.57
CA ARG A 30 -7.78 -10.95 3.76
C ARG A 30 -8.04 -11.99 4.83
N LEU A 31 -7.30 -13.11 4.83
CA LEU A 31 -7.43 -14.14 5.86
C LEU A 31 -7.08 -13.60 7.25
N LYS A 32 -6.02 -12.79 7.36
CA LYS A 32 -5.63 -12.15 8.63
C LYS A 32 -6.68 -11.15 9.10
N LEU A 33 -7.22 -10.31 8.21
CA LEU A 33 -8.32 -9.38 8.52
C LEU A 33 -9.57 -10.13 9.02
N LYS A 34 -9.95 -11.22 8.36
CA LYS A 34 -11.06 -12.08 8.78
C LYS A 34 -10.81 -12.68 10.16
N GLN A 35 -9.60 -13.11 10.44
CA GLN A 35 -9.25 -13.66 11.74
C GLN A 35 -9.20 -12.56 12.81
N ALA A 36 -8.65 -11.39 12.51
CA ALA A 36 -8.67 -10.22 13.40
C ALA A 36 -10.11 -9.82 13.76
N ALA A 37 -11.01 -9.77 12.78
CA ALA A 37 -12.43 -9.48 13.03
C ALA A 37 -13.11 -10.52 13.92
N LYS A 38 -12.76 -11.81 13.77
CA LYS A 38 -13.23 -12.86 14.69
C LYS A 38 -12.72 -12.66 16.12
N ASN A 39 -11.54 -12.06 16.27
CA ASN A 39 -10.95 -11.68 17.56
C ASN A 39 -11.54 -10.37 18.11
N GLY A 40 -12.50 -9.75 17.42
CA GLY A 40 -13.18 -8.52 17.85
C GLY A 40 -12.66 -7.24 17.19
N ALA A 41 -11.71 -7.30 16.28
CA ALA A 41 -11.22 -6.13 15.56
C ALA A 41 -12.31 -5.53 14.64
N LYS A 42 -12.38 -4.21 14.60
CA LYS A 42 -13.23 -3.47 13.65
C LYS A 42 -12.43 -3.14 12.40
N VAL A 43 -12.74 -3.83 11.31
CA VAL A 43 -12.12 -3.62 10.00
C VAL A 43 -12.90 -2.57 9.22
N VAL A 44 -12.26 -1.46 8.87
CA VAL A 44 -12.82 -0.40 8.05
C VAL A 44 -12.15 -0.43 6.68
N LEU A 45 -12.93 -0.49 5.61
CA LEU A 45 -12.42 -0.42 4.24
C LEU A 45 -12.76 0.95 3.64
N VAL A 46 -11.78 1.57 3.00
CA VAL A 46 -11.92 2.80 2.20
C VAL A 46 -11.49 2.46 0.78
N ASN A 47 -12.46 2.32 -0.13
CA ASN A 47 -12.23 1.81 -1.48
C ASN A 47 -12.86 2.74 -2.53
N PRO A 48 -12.34 2.75 -3.77
CA PRO A 48 -13.01 3.37 -4.90
C PRO A 48 -14.40 2.77 -5.16
N GLU A 49 -15.23 3.50 -5.89
CA GLU A 49 -16.53 3.01 -6.34
C GLU A 49 -16.43 1.73 -7.17
N GLY A 50 -17.48 0.92 -7.16
CA GLY A 50 -17.55 -0.34 -7.91
C GLY A 50 -16.84 -1.53 -7.26
N TYR A 51 -16.30 -1.36 -6.04
CA TYR A 51 -15.77 -2.48 -5.29
C TYR A 51 -16.89 -3.35 -4.71
N GLU A 52 -17.01 -4.58 -5.20
CA GLU A 52 -18.00 -5.54 -4.71
C GLU A 52 -17.67 -6.00 -3.29
N GLN A 53 -18.58 -5.71 -2.34
CA GLN A 53 -18.38 -5.99 -0.91
C GLN A 53 -19.12 -7.24 -0.44
N ASP A 54 -19.98 -7.82 -1.26
CA ASP A 54 -20.96 -8.83 -0.88
C ASP A 54 -20.39 -10.10 -0.25
N HIS A 55 -19.08 -10.30 -0.32
CA HIS A 55 -18.40 -11.48 0.23
C HIS A 55 -17.55 -11.20 1.46
N MET A 56 -17.60 -9.98 2.03
CA MET A 56 -16.76 -9.58 3.15
C MET A 56 -17.53 -9.35 4.45
N SER A 57 -18.26 -10.36 4.89
CA SER A 57 -19.06 -10.33 6.12
C SER A 57 -18.29 -9.99 7.40
N PHE A 58 -16.95 -9.95 7.34
CA PHE A 58 -16.10 -9.59 8.47
C PHE A 58 -15.80 -8.07 8.54
N VAL A 59 -16.23 -7.29 7.56
CA VAL A 59 -16.00 -5.84 7.53
C VAL A 59 -16.99 -5.13 8.44
N TYR A 60 -16.47 -4.28 9.33
CA TYR A 60 -17.29 -3.47 10.23
C TYR A 60 -17.94 -2.29 9.52
N LYS A 61 -17.17 -1.57 8.69
CA LYS A 61 -17.65 -0.42 7.91
C LYS A 61 -16.92 -0.34 6.59
N THR A 62 -17.65 0.01 5.56
CA THR A 62 -17.05 0.40 4.28
C THR A 62 -17.39 1.85 3.96
N VAL A 63 -16.40 2.56 3.46
CA VAL A 63 -16.53 3.88 2.85
C VAL A 63 -16.17 3.74 1.37
N THR A 64 -17.10 4.04 0.51
CA THR A 64 -16.88 4.02 -0.95
C THR A 64 -16.60 5.44 -1.43
N THR A 65 -15.43 5.66 -2.00
CA THR A 65 -15.02 6.97 -2.50
C THR A 65 -13.94 6.85 -3.58
N ASP A 66 -14.09 7.61 -4.66
CA ASP A 66 -13.05 7.77 -5.69
C ASP A 66 -12.02 8.84 -5.30
N ASN A 67 -12.31 9.64 -4.28
CA ASN A 67 -11.40 10.64 -3.73
C ASN A 67 -10.91 10.22 -2.34
N SER A 68 -10.07 9.21 -2.28
CA SER A 68 -9.52 8.71 -1.03
C SER A 68 -8.68 9.78 -0.30
N LEU A 69 -7.91 10.58 -1.03
CA LEU A 69 -7.12 11.68 -0.45
C LEU A 69 -8.02 12.71 0.26
N GLY A 70 -9.11 13.13 -0.40
CA GLY A 70 -10.09 14.05 0.19
C GLY A 70 -10.76 13.48 1.43
N PHE A 71 -11.11 12.19 1.40
CA PHE A 71 -11.67 11.50 2.55
C PHE A 71 -10.67 11.43 3.72
N PHE A 72 -9.40 11.08 3.48
CA PHE A 72 -8.39 11.05 4.54
C PHE A 72 -8.06 12.44 5.08
N LYS A 73 -8.11 13.50 4.24
CA LYS A 73 -8.03 14.89 4.73
C LYS A 73 -9.18 15.22 5.70
N ALA A 74 -10.38 14.76 5.41
CA ALA A 74 -11.52 14.92 6.31
C ALA A 74 -11.35 14.15 7.63
N VAL A 75 -10.83 12.92 7.57
CA VAL A 75 -10.48 12.13 8.78
C VAL A 75 -9.40 12.83 9.60
N ALA A 76 -8.34 13.33 8.96
CA ALA A 76 -7.25 14.05 9.61
C ALA A 76 -7.73 15.32 10.27
N LYS A 77 -8.59 16.12 9.59
CA LYS A 77 -9.21 17.31 10.18
C LYS A 77 -10.07 16.97 11.39
N ALA A 78 -10.87 15.92 11.33
CA ALA A 78 -11.66 15.47 12.48
C ALA A 78 -10.77 15.12 13.68
N LEU A 79 -9.61 14.48 13.47
CA LEU A 79 -8.63 14.21 14.52
C LEU A 79 -8.07 15.50 15.15
N VAL A 80 -7.78 16.51 14.33
CA VAL A 80 -7.35 17.85 14.81
C VAL A 80 -8.44 18.50 15.64
N GLU A 81 -9.70 18.45 15.19
CA GLU A 81 -10.86 18.99 15.93
C GLU A 81 -11.08 18.25 17.27
N MET A 82 -10.71 16.96 17.35
CA MET A 82 -10.69 16.18 18.59
C MET A 82 -9.48 16.50 19.51
N GLY A 83 -8.60 17.40 19.09
CA GLY A 83 -7.39 17.77 19.85
C GLY A 83 -6.28 16.73 19.81
N LYS A 84 -6.31 15.78 18.87
CA LYS A 84 -5.27 14.76 18.75
C LYS A 84 -3.99 15.33 18.13
N GLY A 85 -2.85 14.93 18.65
CA GLY A 85 -1.53 15.27 18.09
C GLY A 85 -1.02 16.68 18.41
N ALA A 86 -1.71 17.47 19.23
CA ALA A 86 -1.30 18.85 19.58
C ALA A 86 0.09 18.95 20.24
N ASP A 87 0.59 17.83 20.77
CA ASP A 87 1.91 17.69 21.39
C ASP A 87 3.01 17.25 20.41
N LYS A 88 2.67 17.03 19.15
CA LYS A 88 3.61 16.50 18.14
C LYS A 88 4.35 17.63 17.42
N GLU A 89 5.62 17.39 17.13
CA GLU A 89 6.40 18.27 16.27
C GLU A 89 5.77 18.33 14.86
N GLY A 90 5.69 19.52 14.28
CA GLY A 90 5.07 19.71 12.96
C GLY A 90 3.54 19.77 12.96
N PHE A 91 2.88 19.70 14.13
CA PHE A 91 1.41 19.71 14.20
C PHE A 91 0.75 20.92 13.54
N ASP A 92 1.32 22.12 13.66
CA ASP A 92 0.76 23.33 13.03
C ASP A 92 0.77 23.26 11.50
N ALA A 93 1.83 22.71 10.93
CA ALA A 93 1.92 22.48 9.47
C ALA A 93 0.91 21.41 9.03
N PHE A 94 0.79 20.31 9.76
CA PHE A 94 -0.21 19.28 9.52
C PHE A 94 -1.63 19.84 9.58
N LYS A 95 -1.96 20.60 10.64
CA LYS A 95 -3.26 21.26 10.80
C LYS A 95 -3.57 22.18 9.62
N ALA A 96 -2.61 22.99 9.20
CA ALA A 96 -2.78 23.88 8.05
C ALA A 96 -3.03 23.12 6.75
N SER A 97 -2.39 21.96 6.54
CA SER A 97 -2.56 21.14 5.34
C SER A 97 -3.95 20.53 5.18
N VAL A 98 -4.70 20.39 6.27
CA VAL A 98 -6.04 19.79 6.28
C VAL A 98 -7.16 20.77 6.59
N ASP A 99 -6.85 22.05 6.86
CA ASP A 99 -7.83 23.07 7.28
C ASP A 99 -8.94 23.29 6.26
N GLY A 100 -8.65 23.20 4.96
CA GLY A 100 -9.63 23.32 3.87
C GLY A 100 -10.55 22.11 3.68
N ALA A 101 -10.33 20.99 4.39
CA ALA A 101 -11.15 19.80 4.21
C ALA A 101 -12.53 19.98 4.86
N THR A 102 -13.56 19.36 4.24
CA THR A 102 -14.91 19.30 4.83
C THR A 102 -15.09 17.97 5.53
N VAL A 103 -15.34 18.01 6.84
CA VAL A 103 -15.58 16.80 7.64
C VAL A 103 -17.01 16.30 7.40
N CYS A 104 -17.13 15.09 6.85
CA CYS A 104 -18.41 14.38 6.75
C CYS A 104 -18.59 13.43 7.94
N GLU A 105 -19.83 12.97 8.16
CA GLU A 105 -20.16 12.08 9.29
C GLU A 105 -19.37 10.76 9.24
N GLU A 106 -19.12 10.21 8.03
CA GLU A 106 -18.33 9.00 7.85
C GLU A 106 -16.87 9.21 8.27
N ALA A 107 -16.27 10.35 7.87
CA ALA A 107 -14.89 10.68 8.22
C ALA A 107 -14.74 10.89 9.74
N LYS A 108 -15.70 11.58 10.36
CA LYS A 108 -15.76 11.76 11.81
C LYS A 108 -15.85 10.41 12.55
N ALA A 109 -16.76 9.55 12.11
CA ALA A 109 -16.93 8.23 12.72
C ALA A 109 -15.68 7.34 12.59
N VAL A 110 -14.97 7.43 11.45
CA VAL A 110 -13.70 6.70 11.25
C VAL A 110 -12.59 7.30 12.13
N ALA A 111 -12.50 8.63 12.23
CA ALA A 111 -11.54 9.32 13.10
C ALA A 111 -11.74 8.94 14.57
N GLU A 112 -12.98 9.00 15.07
CA GLU A 112 -13.33 8.61 16.43
C GLU A 112 -12.99 7.14 16.72
N LEU A 113 -13.35 6.25 15.80
CA LEU A 113 -13.07 4.82 15.92
C LEU A 113 -11.58 4.54 16.01
N TYR A 114 -10.80 5.15 15.11
CA TYR A 114 -9.35 4.95 15.03
C TYR A 114 -8.62 5.55 16.23
N ALA A 115 -8.95 6.79 16.60
CA ALA A 115 -8.29 7.53 17.67
C ALA A 115 -8.57 7.00 19.08
N ASN A 116 -9.69 6.32 19.28
CA ASN A 116 -10.09 5.77 20.58
C ASN A 116 -9.67 4.30 20.78
N ALA A 117 -9.15 3.65 19.76
CA ALA A 117 -8.59 2.32 19.88
C ALA A 117 -7.32 2.33 20.73
N LYS A 118 -7.08 1.27 21.48
CA LYS A 118 -5.82 1.08 22.20
C LYS A 118 -4.70 0.59 21.28
N LYS A 119 -5.09 -0.13 20.22
CA LYS A 119 -4.20 -0.68 19.19
C LYS A 119 -4.89 -0.56 17.85
N ALA A 120 -4.35 0.27 16.97
CA ALA A 120 -4.88 0.43 15.63
C ALA A 120 -3.79 0.30 14.57
N MET A 121 -4.17 -0.20 13.41
CA MET A 121 -3.28 -0.33 12.27
C MET A 121 -3.92 0.25 11.02
N ILE A 122 -3.09 0.84 10.17
CA ILE A 122 -3.44 1.25 8.81
C ILE A 122 -2.80 0.24 7.85
N VAL A 123 -3.58 -0.28 6.91
CA VAL A 123 -3.10 -1.15 5.83
C VAL A 123 -3.47 -0.51 4.50
N PHE A 124 -2.50 -0.28 3.64
CA PHE A 124 -2.79 0.31 2.34
C PHE A 124 -1.95 -0.31 1.21
N GLN A 125 -2.46 -0.18 -0.02
CA GLN A 125 -1.79 -0.64 -1.22
C GLN A 125 -1.06 0.50 -1.92
N GLN A 126 0.24 0.31 -2.15
CA GLN A 126 1.11 1.30 -2.79
C GLN A 126 0.64 1.71 -4.20
N ASN A 127 0.10 0.78 -4.98
CA ASN A 127 -0.33 1.01 -6.35
C ASN A 127 -1.73 1.62 -6.50
N VAL A 128 -2.47 1.76 -5.40
CA VAL A 128 -3.84 2.29 -5.39
C VAL A 128 -3.91 3.64 -4.69
N VAL A 129 -3.10 3.81 -3.65
CA VAL A 129 -3.07 5.03 -2.82
C VAL A 129 -2.01 5.98 -3.38
N SER A 130 -2.36 7.25 -3.59
CA SER A 130 -1.39 8.26 -4.03
C SER A 130 -0.32 8.52 -2.97
N VAL A 131 0.81 9.09 -3.37
CA VAL A 131 1.91 9.41 -2.44
C VAL A 131 1.41 10.34 -1.33
N GLU A 132 0.67 11.39 -1.69
CA GLU A 132 0.12 12.36 -0.74
C GLU A 132 -0.86 11.70 0.24
N ALA A 133 -1.66 10.73 -0.23
CA ALA A 133 -2.57 9.99 0.64
C ALA A 133 -1.81 9.02 1.57
N ALA A 134 -0.71 8.42 1.11
CA ALA A 134 0.14 7.56 1.93
C ALA A 134 0.87 8.37 3.03
N GLU A 135 1.38 9.55 2.70
CA GLU A 135 1.96 10.49 3.68
C GLU A 135 0.91 10.89 4.72
N LEU A 136 -0.28 11.28 4.28
CA LEU A 136 -1.38 11.65 5.16
C LEU A 136 -1.85 10.51 6.07
N LEU A 137 -1.87 9.27 5.59
CA LEU A 137 -2.16 8.09 6.41
C LEU A 137 -1.09 7.89 7.48
N SER A 138 0.17 8.19 7.17
CA SER A 138 1.26 8.15 8.14
C SER A 138 1.09 9.24 9.20
N ASP A 139 0.74 10.44 8.80
CA ASP A 139 0.45 11.54 9.71
C ASP A 139 -0.75 11.25 10.62
N ILE A 140 -1.82 10.63 10.08
CA ILE A 140 -2.96 10.16 10.86
C ILE A 140 -2.51 9.18 11.96
N ALA A 141 -1.62 8.24 11.65
CA ALA A 141 -1.08 7.31 12.64
C ALA A 141 -0.24 8.03 13.71
N VAL A 142 0.57 9.02 13.32
CA VAL A 142 1.40 9.82 14.25
C VAL A 142 0.53 10.64 15.20
N VAL A 143 -0.41 11.44 14.67
CA VAL A 143 -1.24 12.32 15.49
C VAL A 143 -2.20 11.56 16.40
N SER A 144 -2.58 10.34 16.01
CA SER A 144 -3.42 9.46 16.84
C SER A 144 -2.62 8.65 17.86
N GLY A 145 -1.29 8.68 17.81
CA GLY A 145 -0.42 7.94 18.72
C GLY A 145 -0.32 6.44 18.42
N HIS A 146 -0.69 6.02 17.18
CA HIS A 146 -0.64 4.65 16.71
C HIS A 146 0.59 4.36 15.87
N ILE A 147 1.76 4.82 16.30
CA ILE A 147 3.04 4.54 15.69
C ILE A 147 4.14 4.41 16.75
N GLY A 148 5.19 3.65 16.45
CA GLY A 148 6.34 3.50 17.32
C GLY A 148 6.18 2.47 18.44
N LYS A 149 5.06 1.76 18.50
CA LYS A 149 4.82 0.66 19.43
C LYS A 149 4.57 -0.63 18.66
N ALA A 150 4.88 -1.75 19.26
CA ALA A 150 4.50 -3.05 18.72
C ALA A 150 2.97 -3.15 18.58
N ARG A 151 2.50 -3.62 17.42
CA ARG A 151 1.08 -3.84 17.09
C ARG A 151 0.26 -2.57 16.83
N ASP A 152 0.90 -1.43 16.82
CA ASP A 152 0.37 -0.16 16.32
C ASP A 152 1.16 0.25 15.09
N GLY A 153 0.54 0.85 14.10
CA GLY A 153 1.25 1.45 12.99
C GLY A 153 0.71 1.15 11.61
N ILE A 154 1.60 0.96 10.67
CA ILE A 154 1.31 0.97 9.24
C ILE A 154 1.87 -0.29 8.58
N LEU A 155 1.05 -0.93 7.75
CA LEU A 155 1.43 -2.00 6.86
C LEU A 155 1.17 -1.58 5.41
N MET A 156 2.23 -1.22 4.69
CA MET A 156 2.15 -0.89 3.28
C MET A 156 2.32 -2.15 2.43
N LEU A 157 1.32 -2.48 1.63
CA LEU A 157 1.36 -3.62 0.73
C LEU A 157 1.98 -3.21 -0.60
N ARG A 158 3.03 -3.91 -1.00
CA ARG A 158 3.73 -3.71 -2.25
C ARG A 158 2.98 -4.38 -3.40
N ALA A 159 3.11 -3.83 -4.60
CA ALA A 159 2.45 -4.35 -5.79
C ALA A 159 2.96 -5.75 -6.21
N LYS A 160 4.24 -6.03 -6.00
CA LYS A 160 4.89 -7.29 -6.35
C LYS A 160 5.63 -7.90 -5.16
N ASN A 161 5.80 -9.21 -5.19
CA ASN A 161 6.31 -10.01 -4.08
C ASN A 161 7.73 -9.65 -3.61
N ASN A 162 8.60 -9.12 -4.46
CA ASN A 162 9.96 -8.72 -4.10
C ASN A 162 10.20 -7.20 -4.20
N SER A 163 9.17 -6.38 -4.33
CA SER A 163 9.33 -4.91 -4.43
C SER A 163 10.06 -4.34 -3.21
N GLN A 164 9.85 -4.90 -2.01
CA GLN A 164 10.57 -4.46 -0.82
C GLN A 164 12.06 -4.78 -0.91
N GLY A 165 12.43 -5.95 -1.45
CA GLY A 165 13.84 -6.32 -1.65
C GLY A 165 14.56 -5.39 -2.62
N LEU A 166 13.88 -4.97 -3.70
CA LEU A 166 14.43 -3.99 -4.64
C LEU A 166 14.69 -2.64 -3.95
N VAL A 167 13.70 -2.14 -3.20
CA VAL A 167 13.86 -0.88 -2.45
C VAL A 167 14.99 -0.97 -1.43
N ASP A 168 15.09 -2.07 -0.69
CA ASP A 168 16.15 -2.29 0.30
C ASP A 168 17.57 -2.36 -0.34
N MET A 169 17.65 -2.74 -1.62
CA MET A 169 18.89 -2.71 -2.41
C MET A 169 19.13 -1.35 -3.11
N GLY A 170 18.26 -0.36 -2.91
CA GLY A 170 18.38 0.94 -3.55
C GLY A 170 17.91 0.98 -5.01
N ILE A 171 17.21 -0.05 -5.48
CA ILE A 171 16.67 -0.13 -6.85
C ILE A 171 15.26 0.50 -6.83
N THR A 172 15.20 1.81 -7.07
CA THR A 172 13.95 2.60 -6.94
C THR A 172 13.64 3.44 -8.19
N ALA A 173 14.48 3.37 -9.22
CA ALA A 173 14.27 4.15 -10.44
C ALA A 173 13.01 3.70 -11.20
N GLY A 174 12.29 4.66 -11.75
CA GLY A 174 11.12 4.44 -12.60
C GLY A 174 11.44 4.57 -14.09
N ALA A 175 10.41 4.80 -14.91
CA ALA A 175 10.54 4.92 -16.37
C ALA A 175 11.44 6.08 -16.81
N GLU A 176 11.60 7.10 -15.98
CA GLU A 176 12.53 8.23 -16.21
C GLU A 176 14.00 7.80 -16.34
N ALA A 177 14.36 6.68 -15.73
CA ALA A 177 15.70 6.12 -15.85
C ALA A 177 16.03 5.58 -17.25
N LEU A 178 15.02 5.43 -18.11
CA LEU A 178 15.19 4.98 -19.50
C LEU A 178 15.56 6.13 -20.45
N GLU A 179 15.50 7.38 -19.99
CA GLU A 179 15.87 8.52 -20.83
C GLU A 179 17.36 8.45 -21.25
N GLY A 180 17.60 8.48 -22.55
CA GLY A 180 18.94 8.40 -23.13
C GLY A 180 19.59 7.00 -23.12
N VAL A 181 18.92 5.99 -22.57
CA VAL A 181 19.40 4.59 -22.60
C VAL A 181 19.43 4.07 -24.04
N LYS A 182 20.52 3.38 -24.41
CA LYS A 182 20.72 2.79 -25.74
C LYS A 182 20.62 1.27 -25.75
N ALA A 183 20.88 0.61 -24.62
CA ALA A 183 20.75 -0.83 -24.46
C ALA A 183 19.96 -1.14 -23.19
N LEU A 184 19.01 -2.04 -23.29
CA LEU A 184 18.13 -2.44 -22.18
C LEU A 184 18.04 -3.96 -22.07
N MET A 185 18.04 -4.45 -20.84
CA MET A 185 17.71 -5.83 -20.52
C MET A 185 16.42 -5.85 -19.71
N VAL A 186 15.40 -6.59 -20.17
CA VAL A 186 14.09 -6.71 -19.52
C VAL A 186 13.93 -8.14 -19.01
N PHE A 187 13.52 -8.28 -17.75
CA PHE A 187 13.33 -9.56 -17.10
C PHE A 187 11.91 -9.66 -16.53
N GLY A 188 11.06 -10.52 -17.12
CA GLY A 188 9.72 -10.84 -16.64
C GLY A 188 8.76 -9.64 -16.58
N GLU A 189 8.92 -8.68 -17.48
CA GLU A 189 8.09 -7.47 -17.59
C GLU A 189 7.76 -7.18 -19.06
N ASP A 190 6.64 -6.50 -19.27
CA ASP A 190 6.18 -6.09 -20.60
C ASP A 190 5.90 -4.57 -20.59
N PRO A 191 6.95 -3.73 -20.55
CA PRO A 191 6.82 -2.28 -20.55
C PRO A 191 6.17 -1.76 -21.83
N ASP A 192 5.62 -0.54 -21.77
CA ASP A 192 5.07 0.14 -22.95
C ASP A 192 6.13 0.21 -24.05
N THR A 193 5.79 -0.31 -25.21
CA THR A 193 6.68 -0.36 -26.39
C THR A 193 7.12 1.03 -26.87
N GLU A 194 6.37 2.08 -26.56
CA GLU A 194 6.75 3.47 -26.84
C GLU A 194 8.06 3.86 -26.13
N LEU A 195 8.28 3.34 -24.92
CA LEU A 195 9.50 3.58 -24.14
C LEU A 195 10.74 2.93 -24.78
N LEU A 196 10.55 1.97 -25.67
CA LEU A 196 11.62 1.15 -26.25
C LEU A 196 12.12 1.65 -27.61
N LYS A 197 11.42 2.60 -28.23
CA LYS A 197 11.66 3.04 -29.62
C LYS A 197 13.07 3.59 -29.90
N ASN A 198 13.74 4.13 -28.90
CA ASN A 198 15.06 4.77 -29.06
C ASN A 198 16.23 3.86 -28.67
N LEU A 199 15.93 2.59 -28.35
CA LEU A 199 16.96 1.61 -28.03
C LEU A 199 17.70 1.18 -29.30
N VAL A 200 18.98 0.90 -29.13
CA VAL A 200 19.85 0.32 -30.16
C VAL A 200 19.95 -1.20 -29.97
N PHE A 201 19.76 -1.65 -28.72
CA PHE A 201 19.80 -3.07 -28.37
C PHE A 201 18.80 -3.38 -27.26
N LEU A 202 18.00 -4.42 -27.46
CA LEU A 202 17.04 -4.91 -26.50
C LEU A 202 17.19 -6.43 -26.29
N MET A 203 17.44 -6.84 -25.06
CA MET A 203 17.39 -8.25 -24.64
C MET A 203 16.19 -8.46 -23.71
N VAL A 204 15.43 -9.51 -23.94
CA VAL A 204 14.29 -9.86 -23.10
C VAL A 204 14.45 -11.27 -22.56
N CYS A 205 14.25 -11.45 -21.26
CA CYS A 205 14.13 -12.77 -20.63
C CYS A 205 12.71 -12.89 -20.05
N ASP A 206 11.90 -13.75 -20.64
CA ASP A 206 10.50 -13.93 -20.22
C ASP A 206 10.03 -15.37 -20.43
N THR A 207 8.95 -15.73 -19.74
CA THR A 207 8.27 -17.04 -19.89
C THR A 207 7.36 -17.10 -21.11
N HIS A 208 7.00 -15.95 -21.65
CA HIS A 208 6.08 -15.80 -22.79
C HIS A 208 6.66 -14.86 -23.84
N MET A 209 6.19 -15.00 -25.06
CA MET A 209 6.50 -14.06 -26.14
C MET A 209 5.60 -12.84 -26.03
N THR A 210 6.00 -11.90 -25.18
CA THR A 210 5.32 -10.62 -24.95
C THR A 210 5.49 -9.65 -26.12
N GLU A 211 4.79 -8.51 -26.12
CA GLU A 211 4.99 -7.51 -27.17
C GLU A 211 6.41 -6.92 -27.12
N THR A 212 6.98 -6.74 -25.94
CA THR A 212 8.38 -6.35 -25.74
C THR A 212 9.32 -7.42 -26.29
N ALA A 213 9.07 -8.70 -26.03
CA ALA A 213 9.90 -9.79 -26.52
C ALA A 213 9.91 -9.89 -28.06
N LYS A 214 8.82 -9.54 -28.73
CA LYS A 214 8.76 -9.49 -30.21
C LYS A 214 9.63 -8.40 -30.82
N LEU A 215 9.95 -7.36 -30.07
CA LEU A 215 10.81 -6.25 -30.50
C LEU A 215 12.29 -6.49 -30.17
N ALA A 216 12.60 -7.52 -29.39
CA ALA A 216 13.94 -7.76 -28.88
C ALA A 216 14.89 -8.29 -29.95
N ASP A 217 16.17 -7.84 -29.89
CA ASP A 217 17.26 -8.42 -30.66
C ASP A 217 17.66 -9.81 -30.16
N VAL A 218 17.49 -10.04 -28.83
CA VAL A 218 17.77 -11.32 -28.19
C VAL A 218 16.66 -11.65 -27.20
N VAL A 219 16.10 -12.86 -27.35
CA VAL A 219 15.11 -13.40 -26.40
C VAL A 219 15.70 -14.64 -25.71
N ILE A 220 15.68 -14.62 -24.38
CA ILE A 220 16.09 -15.73 -23.53
C ILE A 220 14.85 -16.30 -22.83
N PRO A 221 14.60 -17.62 -22.91
CA PRO A 221 13.48 -18.23 -22.20
C PRO A 221 13.72 -18.16 -20.68
N GLY A 222 12.78 -17.55 -19.96
CA GLY A 222 12.74 -17.53 -18.50
C GLY A 222 12.00 -18.73 -17.92
N THR A 223 12.22 -19.03 -16.65
CA THR A 223 11.47 -20.05 -15.90
C THR A 223 10.20 -19.47 -15.30
N GLY A 224 9.10 -20.24 -15.31
CA GLY A 224 7.88 -19.87 -14.60
C GLY A 224 8.05 -19.94 -13.08
N PHE A 225 7.11 -19.35 -12.34
CA PHE A 225 7.19 -19.22 -10.86
C PHE A 225 7.38 -20.58 -10.15
N ALA A 226 6.82 -21.66 -10.68
CA ALA A 226 6.94 -23.01 -10.12
C ALA A 226 8.34 -23.64 -10.32
N SER A 227 9.18 -23.05 -11.19
CA SER A 227 10.54 -23.50 -11.49
C SER A 227 11.59 -22.45 -11.12
N THR A 228 11.17 -21.37 -10.46
CA THR A 228 12.06 -20.30 -9.99
C THR A 228 12.67 -20.72 -8.67
N TYR A 229 13.94 -20.40 -8.49
CA TYR A 229 14.69 -20.62 -7.26
C TYR A 229 15.30 -19.30 -6.79
N GLY A 230 15.15 -19.01 -5.50
CA GLY A 230 15.69 -17.78 -4.95
C GLY A 230 15.03 -17.37 -3.64
N THR A 231 15.09 -16.08 -3.33
CA THR A 231 14.47 -15.50 -2.15
C THR A 231 13.71 -14.22 -2.51
N PHE A 232 12.60 -13.99 -1.82
CA PHE A 232 11.85 -12.75 -1.88
C PHE A 232 11.82 -12.06 -0.52
N THR A 233 11.94 -10.74 -0.52
CA THR A 233 11.69 -9.93 0.67
C THR A 233 10.27 -9.42 0.63
N ASN A 234 9.44 -9.86 1.57
CA ASN A 234 8.04 -9.43 1.65
C ASN A 234 7.89 -8.02 2.26
N THR A 235 6.66 -7.54 2.36
CA THR A 235 6.35 -6.19 2.83
C THR A 235 6.78 -5.93 4.29
N GLU A 236 6.93 -6.96 5.12
CA GLU A 236 7.44 -6.88 6.50
C GLU A 236 8.96 -7.12 6.61
N ARG A 237 9.70 -7.02 5.50
CA ARG A 237 11.14 -7.29 5.38
C ARG A 237 11.58 -8.70 5.77
N ARG A 238 10.69 -9.66 5.69
CA ARG A 238 11.04 -11.05 5.89
C ARG A 238 11.55 -11.66 4.58
N LEU A 239 12.76 -12.22 4.62
CA LEU A 239 13.29 -13.03 3.53
C LEU A 239 12.63 -14.40 3.55
N GLN A 240 12.08 -14.79 2.40
CA GLN A 240 11.37 -16.05 2.21
C GLN A 240 11.94 -16.79 0.99
N PRO A 241 12.35 -18.06 1.13
CA PRO A 241 12.76 -18.86 -0.01
C PRO A 241 11.55 -19.17 -0.92
N VAL A 242 11.82 -19.33 -2.20
CA VAL A 242 10.86 -19.73 -3.25
C VAL A 242 11.16 -21.15 -3.68
#